data_af3830f8b4ef8fadbb4d78d35e362443
#
_entry.id   af3830f8b4ef8fadbb4d78d35e362443
#
_cell.length_a   1.000
_cell.length_b   1.000
_cell.length_c   1.000
_cell.angle_alpha   90.00
_cell.angle_beta   90.00
_cell.angle_gamma   90.00
#
_symmetry.space_group_name_H-M   'P 1'
#
loop_
_entity.id
_entity.type
_entity.pdbx_description
1 polymer ?
#
loop_
_entity_poly.entity_id
_entity_poly.type
_entity_poly.pdbx_seq_one_letter_code
_entity_poly.pdbx_strand_id
1 'polypeptide(L)'
;MKLTDDLLQKFNDQITLELEASIVYRQLAISADNLDLSGMAEWLRRQADEEIVHANKFIDHVTDRGAHAQIGAINAPTVGKDLSALQIFQAALAHEEKVSEAIRELYRATDAAGDLNARPLLNWFVDEQIEEEATAVSYTHLRAHET
;
A
#
# COMPACT_ATOMS: atom_id res chain seq x y z
N MET A 1 -15.64 17.90 -10.96
CA MET A 1 -16.25 16.82 -11.77
C MET A 1 -16.66 15.68 -10.85
N LYS A 2 -17.87 15.22 -10.99
CA LYS A 2 -18.42 14.14 -10.15
C LYS A 2 -17.82 12.78 -10.54
N LEU A 3 -17.53 11.94 -9.55
CA LEU A 3 -17.09 10.58 -9.80
C LEU A 3 -18.21 9.74 -10.40
N THR A 4 -17.90 8.98 -11.45
CA THR A 4 -18.80 7.95 -11.94
C THR A 4 -18.85 6.79 -10.94
N ASP A 5 -19.91 5.98 -10.99
CA ASP A 5 -20.03 4.81 -10.10
C ASP A 5 -18.86 3.84 -10.27
N ASP A 6 -18.39 3.65 -11.51
CA ASP A 6 -17.25 2.78 -11.79
C ASP A 6 -15.95 3.29 -11.16
N LEU A 7 -15.66 4.58 -11.30
CA LEU A 7 -14.47 5.18 -10.69
C LEU A 7 -14.58 5.20 -9.17
N LEU A 8 -15.75 5.50 -8.63
CA LEU A 8 -15.98 5.45 -7.18
C LEU A 8 -15.65 4.07 -6.62
N GLN A 9 -16.11 3.01 -7.27
CA GLN A 9 -15.78 1.66 -6.83
C GLN A 9 -14.28 1.40 -6.87
N LYS A 10 -13.59 1.85 -7.90
CA LYS A 10 -12.14 1.69 -8.02
C LYS A 10 -11.38 2.44 -6.93
N PHE A 11 -11.81 3.67 -6.60
CA PHE A 11 -11.22 4.41 -5.48
C PHE A 11 -11.49 3.73 -4.14
N ASN A 12 -12.70 3.22 -3.93
CA ASN A 12 -13.04 2.47 -2.72
C ASN A 12 -12.23 1.18 -2.58
N ASP A 13 -11.98 0.49 -3.68
CA ASP A 13 -11.11 -0.69 -3.69
C ASP A 13 -9.67 -0.32 -3.30
N GLN A 14 -9.19 0.84 -3.76
CA GLN A 14 -7.86 1.31 -3.40
C GLN A 14 -7.76 1.69 -1.92
N ILE A 15 -8.77 2.33 -1.35
CA ILE A 15 -8.85 2.62 0.08
C ILE A 15 -8.69 1.31 0.88
N THR A 16 -9.45 0.30 0.50
CA THR A 16 -9.41 -1.01 1.16
C THR A 16 -8.02 -1.65 1.04
N LEU A 17 -7.40 -1.58 -0.13
CA LEU A 17 -6.06 -2.13 -0.37
C LEU A 17 -5.00 -1.45 0.48
N GLU A 18 -5.06 -0.12 0.63
CA GLU A 18 -4.11 0.62 1.49
C GLU A 18 -4.26 0.23 2.96
N LEU A 19 -5.50 0.05 3.43
CA LEU A 19 -5.75 -0.43 4.79
C LEU A 19 -5.25 -1.87 4.96
N GLU A 20 -5.46 -2.71 3.96
CA GLU A 20 -4.92 -4.08 3.95
C GLU A 20 -3.40 -4.08 4.02
N ALA A 21 -2.74 -3.17 3.28
CA ALA A 21 -1.29 -3.01 3.33
C ALA A 21 -0.80 -2.69 4.74
N SER A 22 -1.50 -1.83 5.47
CA SER A 22 -1.19 -1.52 6.85
C SER A 22 -1.21 -2.78 7.73
N ILE A 23 -2.22 -3.61 7.55
CA ILE A 23 -2.38 -4.86 8.32
C ILE A 23 -1.26 -5.85 7.96
N VAL A 24 -0.90 -5.97 6.69
CA VAL A 24 0.22 -6.83 6.25
C VAL A 24 1.52 -6.39 6.93
N TYR A 25 1.83 -5.09 6.92
CA TYR A 25 3.02 -4.58 7.58
C TYR A 25 3.02 -4.84 9.09
N ARG A 26 1.87 -4.73 9.73
CA ARG A 26 1.74 -5.06 11.16
C ARG A 26 2.05 -6.52 11.43
N GLN A 27 1.55 -7.42 10.60
CA GLN A 27 1.84 -8.85 10.74
C GLN A 27 3.32 -9.14 10.51
N LEU A 28 3.95 -8.49 9.53
CA LEU A 28 5.39 -8.63 9.29
C LEU A 28 6.23 -8.08 10.46
N ALA A 29 5.77 -6.99 11.09
CA ALA A 29 6.42 -6.44 12.28
C ALA A 29 6.40 -7.44 13.43
N ILE A 30 5.30 -8.16 13.62
CA ILE A 30 5.20 -9.22 14.63
C ILE A 30 6.25 -10.32 14.35
N SER A 31 6.40 -10.71 13.09
CA SER A 31 7.41 -11.70 12.68
C SER A 31 8.83 -11.22 12.97
N ALA A 32 9.11 -9.93 12.72
CA ALA A 32 10.41 -9.34 13.00
C ALA A 32 10.70 -9.30 14.52
N ASP A 33 9.71 -8.96 15.34
CA ASP A 33 9.82 -9.01 16.80
C ASP A 33 10.12 -10.42 17.29
N ASN A 34 9.50 -11.43 16.70
CA ASN A 34 9.75 -12.82 17.05
C ASN A 34 11.19 -13.27 16.75
N LEU A 35 11.88 -12.57 15.85
CA LEU A 35 13.28 -12.79 15.51
C LEU A 35 14.23 -11.89 16.32
N ASP A 36 13.71 -11.13 17.29
CA ASP A 36 14.44 -10.13 18.05
C ASP A 36 15.10 -9.04 17.17
N LEU A 37 14.49 -8.75 16.03
CA LEU A 37 14.94 -7.71 15.09
C LEU A 37 14.15 -6.42 15.32
N SER A 38 14.44 -5.75 16.45
CA SER A 38 13.66 -4.61 16.91
C SER A 38 13.68 -3.41 15.95
N GLY A 39 14.81 -3.13 15.32
CA GLY A 39 14.91 -2.04 14.33
C GLY A 39 14.07 -2.30 13.08
N MET A 40 14.07 -3.53 12.61
CA MET A 40 13.25 -3.97 11.48
C MET A 40 11.76 -3.91 11.82
N ALA A 41 11.39 -4.39 13.01
CA ALA A 41 10.02 -4.33 13.48
C ALA A 41 9.52 -2.88 13.58
N GLU A 42 10.35 -1.97 14.07
CA GLU A 42 10.01 -0.55 14.16
C GLU A 42 9.78 0.07 12.77
N TRP A 43 10.67 -0.24 11.80
CA TRP A 43 10.51 0.22 10.44
C TRP A 43 9.19 -0.28 9.82
N LEU A 44 8.87 -1.57 10.02
CA LEU A 44 7.63 -2.17 9.52
C LEU A 44 6.38 -1.54 10.15
N ARG A 45 6.43 -1.22 11.45
CA ARG A 45 5.33 -0.51 12.12
C ARG A 45 5.15 0.90 11.57
N ARG A 46 6.23 1.62 11.27
CA ARG A 46 6.15 2.94 10.62
C ARG A 46 5.53 2.84 9.23
N GLN A 47 5.89 1.81 8.47
CA GLN A 47 5.27 1.56 7.16
C GLN A 47 3.77 1.29 7.31
N ALA A 48 3.37 0.52 8.33
CA ALA A 48 1.96 0.29 8.60
C ALA A 48 1.21 1.60 8.87
N ASP A 49 1.81 2.52 9.62
CA ASP A 49 1.20 3.82 9.91
C ASP A 49 1.13 4.71 8.66
N GLU A 50 2.13 4.67 7.79
CA GLU A 50 2.12 5.41 6.51
C GLU A 50 1.00 4.93 5.59
N GLU A 51 0.70 3.63 5.57
CA GLU A 51 -0.39 3.10 4.74
C GLU A 51 -1.76 3.63 5.18
N ILE A 52 -1.93 3.92 6.48
CA ILE A 52 -3.14 4.59 6.98
C ILE A 52 -3.23 6.02 6.42
N VAL A 53 -2.11 6.74 6.38
CA VAL A 53 -2.06 8.08 5.77
C VAL A 53 -2.43 8.01 4.29
N HIS A 54 -1.94 7.00 3.56
CA HIS A 54 -2.29 6.76 2.15
C HIS A 54 -3.79 6.52 1.98
N ALA A 55 -4.36 5.65 2.81
CA ALA A 55 -5.80 5.39 2.78
C ALA A 55 -6.61 6.69 3.01
N ASN A 56 -6.18 7.52 3.96
CA ASN A 56 -6.84 8.78 4.25
C ASN A 56 -6.80 9.75 3.07
N LYS A 57 -5.71 9.78 2.30
CA LYS A 57 -5.62 10.60 1.08
C LYS A 57 -6.69 10.21 0.06
N PHE A 58 -6.92 8.92 -0.14
CA PHE A 58 -7.97 8.44 -1.04
C PHE A 58 -9.36 8.72 -0.47
N ILE A 59 -9.57 8.52 0.82
CA ILE A 59 -10.84 8.81 1.50
C ILE A 59 -11.19 10.30 1.32
N ASP A 60 -10.24 11.19 1.58
CA ASP A 60 -10.44 12.63 1.45
C ASP A 60 -10.76 13.02 0.01
N HIS A 61 -10.08 12.43 -0.96
CA HIS A 61 -10.36 12.68 -2.37
C HIS A 61 -11.80 12.33 -2.75
N VAL A 62 -12.26 11.15 -2.32
CA VAL A 62 -13.64 10.70 -2.57
C VAL A 62 -14.65 11.63 -1.88
N THR A 63 -14.40 11.94 -0.62
CA THR A 63 -15.26 12.81 0.17
C THR A 63 -15.33 14.23 -0.39
N ASP A 64 -14.19 14.80 -0.77
CA ASP A 64 -14.11 16.15 -1.33
C ASP A 64 -14.84 16.25 -2.68
N ARG A 65 -14.99 15.14 -3.37
CA ARG A 65 -15.76 15.08 -4.63
C ARG A 65 -17.23 14.74 -4.42
N GLY A 66 -17.70 14.80 -3.18
CA GLY A 66 -19.12 14.63 -2.83
C GLY A 66 -19.61 13.19 -2.91
N ALA A 67 -18.72 12.20 -2.93
CA ALA A 67 -19.06 10.80 -2.98
C ALA A 67 -18.87 10.12 -1.62
N HIS A 68 -19.40 8.91 -1.47
CA HIS A 68 -19.29 8.14 -0.24
C HIS A 68 -18.11 7.17 -0.31
N ALA A 69 -17.08 7.42 0.51
CA ALA A 69 -15.99 6.48 0.68
C ALA A 69 -16.50 5.26 1.46
N GLN A 70 -16.28 4.07 0.91
CA GLN A 70 -16.72 2.81 1.51
C GLN A 70 -15.54 1.85 1.60
N ILE A 71 -15.25 1.43 2.83
CA ILE A 71 -14.23 0.40 3.07
C ILE A 71 -14.88 -0.96 2.81
N GLY A 72 -14.20 -1.78 2.01
CA GLY A 72 -14.64 -3.13 1.70
C GLY A 72 -14.06 -4.17 2.66
N ALA A 73 -14.18 -5.43 2.31
CA ALA A 73 -13.64 -6.53 3.10
C ALA A 73 -12.11 -6.50 3.10
N ILE A 74 -11.53 -6.55 4.28
CA ILE A 74 -10.10 -6.63 4.48
C ILE A 74 -9.76 -8.08 4.83
N ASN A 75 -8.93 -8.70 4.00
CA ASN A 75 -8.53 -10.08 4.21
C ASN A 75 -7.46 -10.18 5.30
N ALA A 76 -7.50 -11.26 6.07
CA ALA A 76 -6.44 -11.56 7.01
C ALA A 76 -5.10 -11.71 6.26
N PRO A 77 -3.97 -11.26 6.85
CA PRO A 77 -2.67 -11.45 6.22
C PRO A 77 -2.38 -12.93 5.97
N THR A 78 -1.89 -13.25 4.77
CA THR A 78 -1.57 -14.63 4.38
C THR A 78 -0.09 -14.96 4.58
N VAL A 79 0.68 -14.07 5.20
CA VAL A 79 2.10 -14.30 5.47
C VAL A 79 2.27 -15.41 6.53
N GLY A 80 3.23 -16.29 6.29
CA GLY A 80 3.54 -17.38 7.22
C GLY A 80 4.10 -16.86 8.54
N LYS A 81 4.12 -17.74 9.55
CA LYS A 81 4.57 -17.32 10.89
C LYS A 81 6.06 -17.54 11.15
N ASP A 82 6.74 -18.42 10.46
CA ASP A 82 8.16 -18.73 10.70
C ASP A 82 9.03 -18.16 9.58
N LEU A 83 8.91 -16.85 9.36
CA LEU A 83 9.65 -16.17 8.29
C LEU A 83 11.06 -15.79 8.75
N SER A 84 12.03 -15.94 7.83
CA SER A 84 13.35 -15.34 8.00
C SER A 84 13.29 -13.83 7.73
N ALA A 85 14.33 -13.09 8.13
CA ALA A 85 14.43 -11.66 7.84
C ALA A 85 14.30 -11.37 6.34
N LEU A 86 14.98 -12.17 5.49
CA LEU A 86 14.87 -12.05 4.04
C LEU A 86 13.43 -12.26 3.55
N GLN A 87 12.77 -13.28 4.05
CA GLN A 87 11.38 -13.58 3.67
C GLN A 87 10.41 -12.46 4.08
N ILE A 88 10.65 -11.81 5.23
CA ILE A 88 9.85 -10.66 5.66
C ILE A 88 9.96 -9.51 4.64
N PHE A 89 11.18 -9.16 4.21
CA PHE A 89 11.37 -8.12 3.21
C PHE A 89 10.85 -8.51 1.83
N GLN A 90 10.97 -9.78 1.44
CA GLN A 90 10.38 -10.28 0.19
C GLN A 90 8.85 -10.15 0.21
N ALA A 91 8.22 -10.45 1.34
CA ALA A 91 6.77 -10.29 1.48
C ALA A 91 6.36 -8.81 1.41
N ALA A 92 7.12 -7.91 2.04
CA ALA A 92 6.88 -6.48 1.97
C ALA A 92 7.02 -5.97 0.52
N LEU A 93 8.06 -6.38 -0.18
CA LEU A 93 8.27 -6.01 -1.59
C LEU A 93 7.12 -6.51 -2.48
N ALA A 94 6.72 -7.77 -2.32
CA ALA A 94 5.61 -8.33 -3.10
C ALA A 94 4.32 -7.54 -2.89
N HIS A 95 4.07 -7.10 -1.66
CA HIS A 95 2.88 -6.31 -1.36
C HIS A 95 2.98 -4.91 -1.96
N GLU A 96 4.15 -4.27 -1.91
CA GLU A 96 4.37 -2.96 -2.56
C GLU A 96 4.17 -3.04 -4.08
N GLU A 97 4.63 -4.10 -4.71
CA GLU A 97 4.42 -4.32 -6.15
C GLU A 97 2.93 -4.45 -6.48
N LYS A 98 2.17 -5.13 -5.62
CA LYS A 98 0.71 -5.25 -5.77
C LYS A 98 0.02 -3.89 -5.64
N VAL A 99 0.40 -3.08 -4.65
CA VAL A 99 -0.15 -1.74 -4.45
C VAL A 99 0.21 -0.84 -5.64
N SER A 100 1.45 -0.88 -6.10
CA SER A 100 1.90 -0.09 -7.26
C SER A 100 1.10 -0.41 -8.52
N GLU A 101 0.86 -1.70 -8.78
CA GLU A 101 0.08 -2.09 -9.96
C GLU A 101 -1.38 -1.62 -9.85
N ALA A 102 -1.98 -1.70 -8.66
CA ALA A 102 -3.33 -1.20 -8.43
C ALA A 102 -3.41 0.32 -8.67
N ILE A 103 -2.40 1.08 -8.26
CA ILE A 103 -2.33 2.52 -8.51
C ILE A 103 -2.20 2.82 -9.99
N ARG A 104 -1.36 2.07 -10.71
CA ARG A 104 -1.23 2.23 -12.17
C ARG A 104 -2.54 1.95 -12.90
N GLU A 105 -3.25 0.89 -12.50
CA GLU A 105 -4.56 0.56 -13.06
C GLU A 105 -5.59 1.66 -12.80
N LEU A 106 -5.60 2.19 -11.57
CA LEU A 106 -6.48 3.30 -11.21
C LEU A 106 -6.16 4.55 -12.04
N TYR A 107 -4.87 4.85 -12.24
CA TYR A 107 -4.45 5.97 -13.08
C TYR A 107 -4.94 5.81 -14.51
N ARG A 108 -4.77 4.61 -15.09
CA ARG A 108 -5.25 4.33 -16.45
C ARG A 108 -6.76 4.49 -16.56
N ALA A 109 -7.51 4.01 -15.57
CA ALA A 109 -8.97 4.10 -15.56
C ALA A 109 -9.45 5.56 -15.49
N THR A 110 -8.85 6.36 -14.61
CA THR A 110 -9.20 7.79 -14.49
C THR A 110 -8.81 8.57 -15.74
N ASP A 111 -7.68 8.27 -16.33
CA ASP A 111 -7.20 8.91 -17.55
C ASP A 111 -8.11 8.57 -18.73
N ALA A 112 -8.47 7.30 -18.90
CA ALA A 112 -9.39 6.84 -19.95
C ALA A 112 -10.77 7.47 -19.82
N ALA A 113 -11.22 7.75 -18.61
CA ALA A 113 -12.51 8.41 -18.35
C ALA A 113 -12.45 9.94 -18.49
N GLY A 114 -11.25 10.50 -18.74
CA GLY A 114 -11.06 11.95 -18.80
C GLY A 114 -11.18 12.65 -17.45
N ASP A 115 -10.98 11.92 -16.36
CA ASP A 115 -11.06 12.47 -14.99
C ASP A 115 -9.78 13.20 -14.61
N LEU A 116 -9.66 14.45 -15.06
CA LEU A 116 -8.48 15.26 -14.81
C LEU A 116 -8.26 15.58 -13.33
N ASN A 117 -9.32 15.60 -12.55
CA ASN A 117 -9.26 15.97 -11.13
C ASN A 117 -8.58 14.91 -10.28
N ALA A 118 -8.42 13.68 -10.77
CA ALA A 118 -7.69 12.63 -10.09
C ALA A 118 -6.16 12.73 -10.28
N ARG A 119 -5.70 13.45 -11.29
CA ARG A 119 -4.27 13.49 -11.66
C ARG A 119 -3.33 13.98 -10.55
N PRO A 120 -3.62 15.08 -9.83
CA PRO A 120 -2.71 15.52 -8.79
C PRO A 120 -2.48 14.46 -7.71
N LEU A 121 -3.55 13.81 -7.26
CA LEU A 121 -3.46 12.75 -6.26
C LEU A 121 -2.69 11.55 -6.79
N LEU A 122 -3.05 11.07 -7.98
CA LEU A 122 -2.45 9.86 -8.54
C LEU A 122 -1.00 10.08 -8.96
N ASN A 123 -0.62 11.27 -9.41
CA ASN A 123 0.77 11.61 -9.65
C ASN A 123 1.59 11.49 -8.36
N TRP A 124 1.06 11.98 -7.25
CA TRP A 124 1.71 11.84 -5.96
C TRP A 124 1.93 10.36 -5.60
N PHE A 125 0.91 9.53 -5.80
CA PHE A 125 1.01 8.10 -5.50
C PHE A 125 1.97 7.36 -6.43
N VAL A 126 2.04 7.72 -7.70
CA VAL A 126 3.02 7.11 -8.62
C VAL A 126 4.44 7.40 -8.14
N ASP A 127 4.73 8.66 -7.76
CA ASP A 127 6.03 9.05 -7.22
C ASP A 127 6.33 8.32 -5.91
N GLU A 128 5.36 8.28 -5.01
CA GLU A 128 5.51 7.61 -3.71
C GLU A 128 5.81 6.12 -3.87
N GLN A 129 5.12 5.44 -4.79
CA GLN A 129 5.34 4.00 -5.01
C GLN A 129 6.71 3.70 -5.60
N ILE A 130 7.27 4.59 -6.41
CA ILE A 130 8.66 4.45 -6.88
C ILE A 130 9.61 4.41 -5.68
N GLU A 131 9.43 5.31 -4.71
CA GLU A 131 10.26 5.36 -3.51
C GLU A 131 10.03 4.15 -2.60
N GLU A 132 8.77 3.75 -2.41
CA GLU A 132 8.41 2.60 -1.57
C GLU A 132 8.99 1.30 -2.12
N GLU A 133 8.88 1.07 -3.41
CA GLU A 133 9.47 -0.11 -4.05
C GLU A 133 11.00 -0.08 -3.97
N ALA A 134 11.62 1.07 -4.22
CA ALA A 134 13.07 1.21 -4.16
C ALA A 134 13.61 0.90 -2.76
N THR A 135 12.92 1.35 -1.72
CA THR A 135 13.29 1.07 -0.33
C THR A 135 13.16 -0.42 -0.02
N ALA A 136 12.05 -1.04 -0.41
CA ALA A 136 11.81 -2.47 -0.19
C ALA A 136 12.84 -3.33 -0.96
N VAL A 137 13.16 -2.97 -2.20
CA VAL A 137 14.19 -3.64 -3.00
C VAL A 137 15.55 -3.54 -2.31
N SER A 138 15.93 -2.36 -1.81
CA SER A 138 17.21 -2.14 -1.13
C SER A 138 17.34 -3.01 0.12
N TYR A 139 16.31 -3.07 0.95
CA TYR A 139 16.33 -3.91 2.15
C TYR A 139 16.36 -5.40 1.81
N THR A 140 15.60 -5.82 0.82
CA THR A 140 15.58 -7.21 0.35
C THR A 140 16.96 -7.62 -0.18
N HIS A 141 17.58 -6.76 -0.99
CA HIS A 141 18.91 -6.99 -1.55
C HIS A 141 19.98 -7.08 -0.45
N LEU A 142 19.94 -6.16 0.51
CA LEU A 142 20.87 -6.15 1.65
C LEU A 142 20.79 -7.47 2.43
N ARG A 143 19.59 -7.94 2.74
CA ARG A 143 19.38 -9.20 3.46
C ARG A 143 19.81 -10.43 2.68
N ALA A 144 19.64 -10.43 1.36
CA ALA A 144 20.06 -11.53 0.51
C ALA A 144 21.58 -11.75 0.53
N HIS A 145 22.36 -10.71 0.84
CA HIS A 145 23.83 -10.74 0.87
C HIS A 145 24.41 -10.82 2.29
N GLU A 146 23.56 -10.86 3.33
CA GLU A 146 23.97 -11.06 4.72
C GLU A 146 23.98 -12.55 5.05
N THR A 147 25.07 -13.21 4.76
CA THR A 147 25.26 -14.61 5.16
C THR A 147 26.66 -14.84 5.69
#